data_c4f4dc6da3a7a5b18a74d4096ab5c590
#
_entry.id   c4f4dc6da3a7a5b18a74d4096ab5c590
#
_cell.length_a   1.000
_cell.length_b   1.000
_cell.length_c   1.000
_cell.angle_alpha   90.00
_cell.angle_beta   90.00
_cell.angle_gamma   90.00
#
_symmetry.space_group_name_H-M   'P 1'
#
loop_
_entity.id
_entity.type
_entity.pdbx_description
1 polymer ?
#
loop_
_entity_poly.entity_id
_entity_poly.type
_entity_poly.pdbx_seq_one_letter_code
_entity_poly.pdbx_strand_id
1 'polypeptide(L)'
;KYGEPNVVSVKLNNELSCTTLPCGEYKVLKDGTKVTTPYFDFFNYSGFIRPVKLVITPKVSLVDVTLNHILKDGSAVTQYSAETCGGDKVAVSVYDEDGVKVACASGVSGEIEIPGVHLWQPLNAYLYTFVFEVYSGSNLSDSYPLEVGIRTVEVKGNRILINGSPVYFKGFGKHEDAPVSGRGFNLPYIKRDFELMKWIGANSFRTSHYPYSEEIYQLADREGFLVIDELPAVGMLISTRNAVDAASGAKVEPFFDKEIVQTVTIERHLAQLEEMITRDKNHACVVAWSLLNEPDTVGSDKAVDYFEKVFNRCRELDVQKRPRSFAHIIASQPERCKCTHICDFIMLNRYYGWYLKGGLEMTDGFAALDEELDKWEKTGKPVMFTEYGTDNMQGLTRLPSVMWAENYETEYLEGYHAVFDKHLCVMGEQVWNFADFQ
;
A
#
# COMPACT_ATOMS: atom_id res chain seq x y z
N LYS A 1 33.78 -9.18 -15.23
CA LYS A 1 35.08 -8.76 -15.72
C LYS A 1 34.88 -7.65 -16.75
N TYR A 2 35.71 -6.61 -16.70
CA TYR A 2 35.63 -5.52 -17.66
C TYR A 2 36.14 -5.97 -19.04
N GLY A 3 35.38 -5.66 -20.11
CA GLY A 3 35.75 -6.00 -21.49
C GLY A 3 35.57 -7.47 -21.86
N GLU A 4 34.99 -8.30 -20.99
CA GLU A 4 34.72 -9.71 -21.25
C GLU A 4 33.21 -10.02 -21.07
N PRO A 5 32.67 -11.08 -21.68
CA PRO A 5 31.34 -11.56 -21.38
C PRO A 5 31.21 -11.94 -19.91
N ASN A 6 30.16 -11.44 -19.26
CA ASN A 6 29.80 -11.80 -17.89
C ASN A 6 28.48 -12.57 -17.89
N VAL A 7 28.42 -13.67 -17.16
CA VAL A 7 27.22 -14.49 -17.01
C VAL A 7 26.65 -14.27 -15.62
N VAL A 8 25.38 -13.90 -15.55
CA VAL A 8 24.60 -13.81 -14.32
C VAL A 8 23.58 -14.93 -14.33
N SER A 9 23.61 -15.80 -13.33
CA SER A 9 22.61 -16.87 -13.14
C SER A 9 21.69 -16.48 -11.98
N VAL A 10 20.38 -16.50 -12.21
CA VAL A 10 19.37 -16.18 -11.20
C VAL A 10 18.51 -17.41 -10.97
N LYS A 11 18.40 -17.82 -9.71
CA LYS A 11 17.47 -18.88 -9.29
C LYS A 11 16.26 -18.24 -8.63
N LEU A 12 15.10 -18.52 -9.18
CA LEU A 12 13.81 -18.04 -8.65
C LEU A 12 13.06 -19.21 -8.02
N ASN A 13 12.34 -18.93 -6.95
CA ASN A 13 11.47 -19.86 -6.25
C ASN A 13 10.23 -19.14 -5.74
N ASN A 14 9.03 -19.66 -6.01
CA ASN A 14 7.74 -19.18 -5.53
C ASN A 14 7.04 -20.18 -4.60
N GLU A 15 7.79 -21.10 -3.98
CA GLU A 15 7.26 -21.97 -2.94
C GLU A 15 6.83 -21.15 -1.73
N LEU A 16 5.59 -21.36 -1.27
CA LEU A 16 4.99 -20.63 -0.16
C LEU A 16 5.07 -21.44 1.14
N SER A 17 5.14 -20.71 2.23
CA SER A 17 5.07 -21.26 3.59
C SER A 17 4.50 -20.21 4.55
N CYS A 18 4.30 -20.55 5.81
CA CYS A 18 3.97 -19.55 6.83
C CYS A 18 5.11 -18.58 7.15
N THR A 19 6.30 -18.79 6.57
CA THR A 19 7.45 -17.89 6.71
C THR A 19 7.73 -17.06 5.47
N THR A 20 6.95 -17.20 4.41
CA THR A 20 7.00 -16.34 3.22
C THR A 20 5.96 -15.22 3.33
N LEU A 21 6.18 -14.12 2.63
CA LEU A 21 5.21 -13.05 2.40
C LEU A 21 5.05 -12.84 0.89
N PRO A 22 3.89 -13.21 0.34
CA PRO A 22 2.64 -13.74 0.94
C PRO A 22 2.82 -15.14 1.57
N CYS A 23 1.88 -15.47 2.50
CA CYS A 23 1.88 -16.75 3.19
C CYS A 23 1.14 -17.85 2.44
N GLY A 24 1.53 -19.08 2.71
CA GLY A 24 0.88 -20.26 2.14
C GLY A 24 1.43 -21.54 2.76
N GLU A 25 1.28 -22.64 2.06
CA GLU A 25 1.72 -23.96 2.49
C GLU A 25 2.42 -24.69 1.34
N TYR A 26 3.49 -25.38 1.66
CA TYR A 26 4.19 -26.29 0.76
C TYR A 26 4.09 -27.72 1.29
N LYS A 27 3.67 -28.63 0.43
CA LYS A 27 3.51 -30.04 0.76
C LYS A 27 4.15 -30.94 -0.29
N VAL A 28 4.67 -32.06 0.18
CA VAL A 28 5.01 -33.18 -0.69
C VAL A 28 3.97 -34.28 -0.46
N LEU A 29 3.23 -34.63 -1.49
CA LEU A 29 2.21 -35.67 -1.44
C LEU A 29 2.86 -37.07 -1.36
N LYS A 30 2.06 -38.09 -1.07
CA LYS A 30 2.56 -39.49 -0.92
C LYS A 30 3.23 -40.04 -2.18
N ASP A 31 2.86 -39.56 -3.34
CA ASP A 31 3.45 -39.95 -4.65
C ASP A 31 4.67 -39.09 -5.01
N GLY A 32 5.14 -38.22 -4.11
CA GLY A 32 6.25 -37.29 -4.34
C GLY A 32 5.91 -36.00 -5.05
N THR A 33 4.64 -35.79 -5.44
CA THR A 33 4.18 -34.54 -6.05
C THR A 33 4.33 -33.38 -5.07
N LYS A 34 4.91 -32.28 -5.55
CA LYS A 34 5.07 -31.03 -4.78
C LYS A 34 3.90 -30.11 -5.06
N VAL A 35 3.25 -29.63 -4.01
CA VAL A 35 2.09 -28.73 -4.09
C VAL A 35 2.34 -27.51 -3.24
N THR A 36 2.14 -26.34 -3.83
CA THR A 36 2.10 -25.05 -3.12
C THR A 36 0.65 -24.59 -3.06
N THR A 37 0.16 -24.33 -1.86
CA THR A 37 -1.20 -23.83 -1.62
C THR A 37 -1.11 -22.41 -1.08
N PRO A 38 -1.51 -21.38 -1.84
CA PRO A 38 -1.60 -20.01 -1.35
C PRO A 38 -2.72 -19.88 -0.31
N TYR A 39 -2.53 -18.98 0.66
CA TYR A 39 -3.54 -18.56 1.63
C TYR A 39 -4.16 -17.20 1.22
N PHE A 40 -4.14 -16.90 -0.06
CA PHE A 40 -4.65 -15.71 -0.71
C PHE A 40 -5.27 -16.09 -2.06
N ASP A 41 -6.00 -15.20 -2.69
CA ASP A 41 -6.88 -15.47 -3.82
C ASP A 41 -6.39 -14.89 -5.16
N PHE A 42 -5.13 -14.56 -5.28
CA PHE A 42 -4.52 -14.12 -6.53
C PHE A 42 -3.41 -15.09 -6.99
N PHE A 43 -3.02 -15.02 -8.27
CA PHE A 43 -2.07 -15.96 -8.84
C PHE A 43 -0.65 -15.75 -8.27
N ASN A 44 -0.02 -16.86 -7.86
CA ASN A 44 1.34 -16.86 -7.34
C ASN A 44 2.36 -16.92 -8.49
N TYR A 45 2.54 -15.79 -9.16
CA TYR A 45 3.46 -15.67 -10.28
C TYR A 45 4.91 -15.97 -9.90
N SER A 46 5.67 -16.46 -10.88
CA SER A 46 7.12 -16.70 -10.79
C SER A 46 7.82 -16.08 -11.99
N GLY A 47 9.09 -15.80 -11.85
CA GLY A 47 9.91 -15.23 -12.91
C GLY A 47 10.31 -13.77 -12.64
N PHE A 48 10.81 -13.11 -13.68
CA PHE A 48 11.14 -11.70 -13.62
C PHE A 48 9.89 -10.86 -13.87
N ILE A 49 9.39 -10.20 -12.85
CA ILE A 49 8.22 -9.32 -12.92
C ILE A 49 8.59 -7.84 -13.06
N ARG A 50 9.87 -7.52 -12.95
CA ARG A 50 10.43 -6.17 -13.08
C ARG A 50 11.57 -6.16 -14.08
N PRO A 51 11.87 -5.02 -14.74
CA PRO A 51 13.04 -4.89 -15.59
C PRO A 51 14.34 -5.20 -14.85
N VAL A 52 15.23 -5.95 -15.49
CA VAL A 52 16.59 -6.18 -14.98
C VAL A 52 17.49 -5.07 -15.51
N LYS A 53 18.07 -4.28 -14.62
CA LYS A 53 18.90 -3.12 -14.95
C LYS A 53 20.34 -3.34 -14.47
N LEU A 54 21.32 -2.95 -15.30
CA LEU A 54 22.70 -2.81 -14.87
C LEU A 54 22.96 -1.34 -14.52
N VAL A 55 23.13 -1.06 -13.23
CA VAL A 55 23.41 0.29 -12.75
C VAL A 55 24.92 0.47 -12.62
N ILE A 56 25.45 1.50 -13.31
CA ILE A 56 26.86 1.85 -13.25
C ILE A 56 26.96 3.16 -12.49
N THR A 57 27.58 3.12 -11.32
CA THR A 57 27.80 4.30 -10.47
C THR A 57 29.29 4.66 -10.42
N PRO A 58 29.64 5.95 -10.29
CA PRO A 58 31.01 6.35 -10.00
C PRO A 58 31.43 5.85 -8.60
N LYS A 59 32.73 5.82 -8.32
CA LYS A 59 33.26 5.44 -7.00
C LYS A 59 32.85 6.41 -5.88
N VAL A 60 32.65 7.66 -6.23
CA VAL A 60 32.10 8.70 -5.37
C VAL A 60 30.70 8.99 -5.90
N SER A 61 29.68 8.59 -5.17
CA SER A 61 28.30 8.61 -5.63
C SER A 61 27.31 8.88 -4.51
N LEU A 62 26.13 9.32 -4.89
CA LEU A 62 24.95 9.32 -4.02
C LEU A 62 24.46 7.88 -3.82
N VAL A 63 24.09 7.54 -2.60
CA VAL A 63 23.56 6.20 -2.23
C VAL A 63 22.08 6.27 -1.94
N ASP A 64 21.65 7.24 -1.11
CA ASP A 64 20.26 7.41 -0.71
C ASP A 64 19.95 8.88 -0.38
N VAL A 65 18.67 9.23 -0.52
CA VAL A 65 18.13 10.55 -0.12
C VAL A 65 16.88 10.35 0.71
N THR A 66 16.79 11.09 1.80
CA THR A 66 15.59 11.14 2.65
C THR A 66 15.12 12.58 2.78
N LEU A 67 13.82 12.80 2.53
CA LEU A 67 13.19 14.12 2.56
C LEU A 67 12.04 14.15 3.57
N ASN A 68 11.93 15.29 4.28
CA ASN A 68 10.79 15.58 5.14
C ASN A 68 10.37 17.05 4.95
N HIS A 69 9.07 17.29 4.83
CA HIS A 69 8.54 18.62 4.53
C HIS A 69 7.78 19.20 5.71
N ILE A 70 8.06 20.45 6.03
CA ILE A 70 7.38 21.24 7.06
C ILE A 70 6.78 22.46 6.39
N LEU A 71 5.46 22.60 6.44
CA LEU A 71 4.78 23.77 5.89
C LEU A 71 4.83 24.93 6.87
N LYS A 72 5.11 26.11 6.34
CA LYS A 72 5.06 27.40 7.02
C LYS A 72 4.18 28.35 6.21
N ASP A 73 3.74 29.45 6.80
CA ASP A 73 2.89 30.43 6.12
C ASP A 73 3.56 30.92 4.83
N GLY A 74 3.02 30.48 3.67
CA GLY A 74 3.51 30.86 2.35
C GLY A 74 4.83 30.22 1.90
N SER A 75 5.43 29.30 2.68
CA SER A 75 6.65 28.58 2.32
C SER A 75 6.65 27.12 2.79
N ALA A 76 7.58 26.32 2.30
CA ALA A 76 7.87 25.02 2.86
C ALA A 76 9.38 24.92 3.21
N VAL A 77 9.67 24.27 4.32
CA VAL A 77 11.04 23.87 4.67
C VAL A 77 11.16 22.38 4.42
N THR A 78 12.03 22.00 3.49
CA THR A 78 12.41 20.60 3.25
C THR A 78 13.68 20.29 4.01
N GLN A 79 13.57 19.41 4.98
CA GLN A 79 14.71 18.76 5.64
C GLN A 79 15.21 17.64 4.75
N TYR A 80 16.50 17.57 4.49
CA TYR A 80 17.09 16.52 3.67
C TYR A 80 18.28 15.85 4.34
N SER A 81 18.49 14.59 4.00
CA SER A 81 19.69 13.82 4.31
C SER A 81 20.09 13.02 3.07
N ALA A 82 21.35 13.15 2.67
CA ALA A 82 21.95 12.46 1.54
C ALA A 82 23.05 11.51 2.06
N GLU A 83 22.90 10.22 1.80
CA GLU A 83 23.94 9.23 2.05
C GLU A 83 24.82 9.13 0.82
N THR A 84 26.15 9.15 1.01
CA THR A 84 27.12 9.10 -0.09
C THR A 84 28.19 8.04 0.12
N CYS A 85 28.65 7.47 -0.97
CA CYS A 85 29.86 6.63 -0.98
C CYS A 85 31.05 7.52 -1.36
N GLY A 86 31.83 7.96 -0.36
CA GLY A 86 32.92 8.93 -0.54
C GLY A 86 32.37 10.33 -0.85
N GLY A 87 33.29 11.20 -1.35
CA GLY A 87 32.96 12.61 -1.59
C GLY A 87 33.19 13.48 -0.36
N ASP A 88 33.46 14.76 -0.59
CA ASP A 88 33.75 15.76 0.42
C ASP A 88 32.76 16.93 0.42
N LYS A 89 31.89 16.98 -0.60
CA LYS A 89 30.86 17.99 -0.73
C LYS A 89 29.62 17.47 -1.43
N VAL A 90 28.45 17.83 -0.88
CA VAL A 90 27.15 17.68 -1.55
C VAL A 90 26.56 19.06 -1.80
N ALA A 91 26.05 19.31 -2.99
CA ALA A 91 25.24 20.49 -3.31
C ALA A 91 23.84 20.04 -3.72
N VAL A 92 22.82 20.79 -3.28
CA VAL A 92 21.43 20.53 -3.62
C VAL A 92 20.85 21.76 -4.29
N SER A 93 20.25 21.58 -5.46
CA SER A 93 19.52 22.62 -6.19
C SER A 93 18.08 22.20 -6.40
N VAL A 94 17.14 23.11 -6.20
CA VAL A 94 15.71 22.87 -6.38
C VAL A 94 15.21 23.69 -7.56
N TYR A 95 14.56 23.04 -8.49
CA TYR A 95 13.97 23.65 -9.68
C TYR A 95 12.46 23.44 -9.67
N ASP A 96 11.73 24.44 -10.14
CA ASP A 96 10.30 24.34 -10.40
C ASP A 96 10.01 23.62 -11.74
N GLU A 97 8.72 23.48 -12.10
CA GLU A 97 8.29 22.81 -13.35
C GLU A 97 8.72 23.59 -14.61
N ASP A 98 8.97 24.88 -14.52
CA ASP A 98 9.50 25.72 -15.62
C ASP A 98 11.04 25.62 -15.73
N GLY A 99 11.68 24.85 -14.84
CA GLY A 99 13.14 24.68 -14.81
C GLY A 99 13.87 25.87 -14.17
N VAL A 100 13.16 26.75 -13.47
CA VAL A 100 13.76 27.87 -12.75
C VAL A 100 14.27 27.40 -11.40
N LYS A 101 15.54 27.74 -11.08
CA LYS A 101 16.12 27.44 -9.77
C LYS A 101 15.49 28.31 -8.69
N VAL A 102 14.75 27.71 -7.78
CA VAL A 102 14.00 28.39 -6.72
C VAL A 102 14.68 28.33 -5.35
N ALA A 103 15.53 27.33 -5.11
CA ALA A 103 16.26 27.20 -3.83
C ALA A 103 17.54 26.38 -4.01
N CYS A 104 18.44 26.46 -3.03
CA CYS A 104 19.64 25.62 -2.97
C CYS A 104 20.16 25.48 -1.55
N ALA A 105 20.95 24.40 -1.32
CA ALA A 105 21.67 24.16 -0.08
C ALA A 105 22.99 23.42 -0.36
N SER A 106 23.79 23.23 0.66
CA SER A 106 25.01 22.43 0.60
C SER A 106 25.22 21.67 1.89
N GLY A 107 25.88 20.52 1.80
CA GLY A 107 26.08 19.58 2.89
C GLY A 107 25.34 18.27 2.68
N VAL A 108 25.74 17.22 3.39
CA VAL A 108 25.09 15.90 3.35
C VAL A 108 23.73 15.90 4.05
N SER A 109 23.43 16.92 4.84
CA SER A 109 22.13 17.13 5.45
C SER A 109 21.89 18.61 5.69
N GLY A 110 20.65 19.04 5.74
CA GLY A 110 20.30 20.44 5.97
C GLY A 110 18.81 20.70 5.76
N GLU A 111 18.49 21.99 5.67
CA GLU A 111 17.16 22.50 5.40
C GLU A 111 17.19 23.39 4.16
N ILE A 112 16.15 23.29 3.35
CA ILE A 112 15.95 24.12 2.16
C ILE A 112 14.58 24.78 2.30
N GLU A 113 14.55 26.10 2.37
CA GLU A 113 13.32 26.87 2.34
C GLU A 113 12.93 27.18 0.89
N ILE A 114 11.68 26.91 0.54
CA ILE A 114 11.08 27.20 -0.77
C ILE A 114 9.97 28.21 -0.54
N PRO A 115 10.23 29.51 -0.77
CA PRO A 115 9.24 30.56 -0.66
C PRO A 115 8.17 30.45 -1.76
N GLY A 116 6.91 30.79 -1.45
CA GLY A 116 5.83 30.72 -2.43
C GLY A 116 5.58 29.33 -2.99
N VAL A 117 5.74 28.30 -2.15
CA VAL A 117 5.70 26.89 -2.56
C VAL A 117 4.35 26.52 -3.20
N HIS A 118 4.42 25.84 -4.33
CA HIS A 118 3.28 25.13 -4.91
C HIS A 118 3.20 23.73 -4.29
N LEU A 119 2.12 23.48 -3.53
CA LEU A 119 1.94 22.21 -2.83
C LEU A 119 1.42 21.13 -3.78
N TRP A 120 1.94 19.92 -3.63
CA TRP A 120 1.34 18.75 -4.23
C TRP A 120 -0.04 18.49 -3.61
N GLN A 121 -1.06 18.28 -4.44
CA GLN A 121 -2.44 18.05 -4.01
C GLN A 121 -3.06 16.89 -4.80
N PRO A 122 -4.07 16.22 -4.23
CA PRO A 122 -4.79 15.17 -4.94
C PRO A 122 -5.37 15.69 -6.28
N LEU A 123 -5.06 14.96 -7.37
CA LEU A 123 -5.46 15.28 -8.76
C LEU A 123 -5.03 16.68 -9.27
N ASN A 124 -4.19 17.36 -8.51
CA ASN A 124 -3.58 18.64 -8.86
C ASN A 124 -2.13 18.65 -8.36
N ALA A 125 -1.35 17.74 -8.92
CA ALA A 125 0.04 17.56 -8.55
C ALA A 125 0.92 18.70 -9.05
N TYR A 126 1.95 19.01 -8.26
CA TYR A 126 3.06 19.86 -8.64
C TYR A 126 4.36 19.23 -8.14
N LEU A 127 5.36 19.09 -9.01
CA LEU A 127 6.61 18.41 -8.70
C LEU A 127 7.79 19.36 -8.88
N TYR A 128 8.60 19.49 -7.84
CA TYR A 128 9.92 20.13 -7.94
C TYR A 128 10.97 19.10 -8.32
N THR A 129 12.01 19.52 -9.04
CA THR A 129 13.19 18.70 -9.28
C THR A 129 14.29 19.08 -8.30
N PHE A 130 14.59 18.16 -7.36
CA PHE A 130 15.73 18.27 -6.48
C PHE A 130 16.93 17.60 -7.13
N VAL A 131 18.00 18.36 -7.42
CA VAL A 131 19.23 17.83 -8.01
C VAL A 131 20.30 17.75 -6.93
N PHE A 132 20.72 16.52 -6.61
CA PHE A 132 21.80 16.23 -5.67
C PHE A 132 23.08 16.01 -6.44
N GLU A 133 24.10 16.82 -6.18
CA GLU A 133 25.41 16.74 -6.81
C GLU A 133 26.47 16.39 -5.78
N VAL A 134 27.23 15.32 -6.04
CA VAL A 134 28.31 14.84 -5.16
C VAL A 134 29.65 15.17 -5.80
N TYR A 135 30.53 15.82 -5.04
CA TYR A 135 31.84 16.27 -5.52
C TYR A 135 32.97 15.52 -4.82
N SER A 136 34.11 15.41 -5.55
CA SER A 136 35.41 15.02 -5.03
C SER A 136 36.38 16.14 -5.36
N GLY A 137 36.76 16.93 -4.34
CA GLY A 137 37.42 18.21 -4.52
C GLY A 137 36.57 19.19 -5.32
N SER A 138 37.12 19.68 -6.44
CA SER A 138 36.40 20.56 -7.38
C SER A 138 35.61 19.82 -8.47
N ASN A 139 35.76 18.48 -8.58
CA ASN A 139 35.17 17.71 -9.67
C ASN A 139 33.80 17.19 -9.27
N LEU A 140 32.79 17.44 -10.13
CA LEU A 140 31.50 16.76 -10.04
C LEU A 140 31.70 15.28 -10.34
N SER A 141 31.32 14.43 -9.37
CA SER A 141 31.45 12.97 -9.49
C SER A 141 30.12 12.31 -9.83
N ASP A 142 29.04 12.75 -9.19
CA ASP A 142 27.71 12.19 -9.38
C ASP A 142 26.63 13.26 -9.35
N SER A 143 25.56 13.08 -10.10
CA SER A 143 24.41 14.00 -10.13
C SER A 143 23.12 13.19 -10.26
N TYR A 144 22.20 13.38 -9.32
CA TYR A 144 20.93 12.65 -9.26
C TYR A 144 19.75 13.61 -9.16
N PRO A 145 18.90 13.71 -10.19
CA PRO A 145 17.65 14.44 -10.13
C PRO A 145 16.55 13.57 -9.50
N LEU A 146 15.80 14.13 -8.57
CA LEU A 146 14.66 13.52 -7.92
C LEU A 146 13.44 14.42 -8.04
N GLU A 147 12.34 13.91 -8.62
CA GLU A 147 11.07 14.63 -8.65
C GLU A 147 10.37 14.50 -7.29
N VAL A 148 9.93 15.60 -6.74
CA VAL A 148 9.43 15.69 -5.35
C VAL A 148 8.18 16.54 -5.29
N GLY A 149 7.06 15.95 -4.88
CA GLY A 149 5.86 16.69 -4.50
C GLY A 149 5.92 17.10 -3.03
N ILE A 150 5.79 18.38 -2.76
CA ILE A 150 5.83 18.91 -1.40
C ILE A 150 4.44 18.91 -0.79
N ARG A 151 4.25 18.13 0.26
CA ARG A 151 2.99 18.01 1.00
C ARG A 151 3.22 17.55 2.43
N THR A 152 2.19 17.71 3.29
CA THR A 152 2.10 17.07 4.61
C THR A 152 0.92 16.11 4.67
N VAL A 153 1.03 15.09 5.51
CA VAL A 153 -0.04 14.12 5.80
C VAL A 153 -0.15 13.98 7.31
N GLU A 154 -1.35 14.11 7.85
CA GLU A 154 -1.60 13.92 9.28
C GLU A 154 -2.98 13.31 9.55
N VAL A 155 -3.11 12.60 10.67
CA VAL A 155 -4.41 12.19 11.23
C VAL A 155 -4.82 13.20 12.28
N LYS A 156 -6.01 13.77 12.14
CA LYS A 156 -6.58 14.71 13.11
C LYS A 156 -8.05 14.39 13.37
N GLY A 157 -8.32 13.96 14.60
CA GLY A 157 -9.65 13.45 14.94
C GLY A 157 -10.02 12.25 14.06
N ASN A 158 -11.17 12.30 13.41
CA ASN A 158 -11.67 11.26 12.51
C ASN A 158 -11.37 11.53 11.03
N ARG A 159 -10.30 12.27 10.71
CA ARG A 159 -9.91 12.63 9.33
C ARG A 159 -8.42 12.42 9.10
N ILE A 160 -8.08 12.11 7.84
CA ILE A 160 -6.74 12.31 7.30
C ILE A 160 -6.71 13.65 6.57
N LEU A 161 -5.69 14.44 6.83
CA LEU A 161 -5.48 15.75 6.23
C LEU A 161 -4.29 15.70 5.29
N ILE A 162 -4.44 16.30 4.11
CA ILE A 162 -3.35 16.62 3.20
C ILE A 162 -3.18 18.14 3.21
N ASN A 163 -1.99 18.63 3.53
CA ASN A 163 -1.72 20.07 3.65
C ASN A 163 -2.69 20.78 4.61
N GLY A 164 -3.04 20.12 5.71
CA GLY A 164 -3.99 20.66 6.69
C GLY A 164 -5.46 20.63 6.29
N SER A 165 -5.80 20.16 5.08
CA SER A 165 -7.18 20.05 4.58
C SER A 165 -7.67 18.60 4.58
N PRO A 166 -8.90 18.32 5.06
CA PRO A 166 -9.44 16.97 5.05
C PRO A 166 -9.66 16.47 3.63
N VAL A 167 -9.32 15.19 3.42
CA VAL A 167 -9.48 14.52 2.12
C VAL A 167 -10.42 13.34 2.28
N TYR A 168 -11.30 13.15 1.28
CA TYR A 168 -12.08 11.92 1.12
C TYR A 168 -11.47 11.07 0.01
N PHE A 169 -11.10 9.83 0.35
CA PHE A 169 -10.50 8.88 -0.59
C PHE A 169 -11.61 8.21 -1.41
N LYS A 170 -11.52 8.32 -2.73
CA LYS A 170 -12.40 7.63 -3.68
C LYS A 170 -11.56 6.79 -4.59
N GLY A 171 -11.83 5.49 -4.67
CA GLY A 171 -10.99 4.69 -5.54
C GLY A 171 -11.19 3.19 -5.44
N PHE A 172 -10.09 2.47 -5.55
CA PHE A 172 -10.10 1.03 -5.73
C PHE A 172 -8.96 0.34 -4.99
N GLY A 173 -9.22 -0.88 -4.49
CA GLY A 173 -8.20 -1.90 -4.46
C GLY A 173 -7.92 -2.33 -5.90
N LYS A 174 -6.69 -2.66 -6.22
CA LYS A 174 -6.34 -3.18 -7.54
C LYS A 174 -5.19 -4.19 -7.44
N HIS A 175 -4.99 -4.97 -8.47
CA HIS A 175 -3.81 -5.77 -8.68
C HIS A 175 -2.93 -5.18 -9.78
N GLU A 176 -1.64 -5.52 -9.77
CA GLU A 176 -0.68 -5.17 -10.84
C GLU A 176 -0.75 -6.21 -11.97
N ASP A 177 -1.92 -6.74 -12.19
CA ASP A 177 -2.16 -7.80 -13.14
C ASP A 177 -2.68 -7.24 -14.46
N ALA A 178 -2.23 -7.80 -15.57
CA ALA A 178 -2.67 -7.40 -16.90
C ALA A 178 -2.83 -8.63 -17.79
N PRO A 179 -3.86 -8.66 -18.65
CA PRO A 179 -4.00 -9.71 -19.65
C PRO A 179 -2.68 -9.88 -20.44
N VAL A 180 -2.28 -11.13 -20.71
CA VAL A 180 -1.07 -11.51 -21.45
C VAL A 180 0.23 -11.42 -20.65
N SER A 181 0.46 -10.36 -19.86
CA SER A 181 1.72 -10.15 -19.15
C SER A 181 1.68 -10.53 -17.66
N GLY A 182 0.51 -10.88 -17.12
CA GLY A 182 0.34 -11.10 -15.68
C GLY A 182 0.90 -9.92 -14.88
N ARG A 183 1.72 -10.15 -13.87
CA ARG A 183 2.40 -9.10 -13.09
C ARG A 183 3.64 -8.50 -13.77
N GLY A 184 3.94 -8.89 -15.01
CA GLY A 184 5.03 -8.29 -15.77
C GLY A 184 4.77 -6.81 -16.05
N PHE A 185 5.79 -5.97 -15.87
CA PHE A 185 5.68 -4.52 -16.08
C PHE A 185 5.15 -4.19 -17.48
N ASN A 186 4.06 -3.42 -17.57
CA ASN A 186 3.41 -3.02 -18.81
C ASN A 186 2.91 -1.57 -18.72
N LEU A 187 3.76 -0.62 -19.09
CA LEU A 187 3.47 0.80 -18.99
C LEU A 187 2.19 1.26 -19.73
N PRO A 188 1.87 0.78 -20.96
CA PRO A 188 0.61 1.13 -21.63
C PRO A 188 -0.64 0.76 -20.81
N TYR A 189 -0.66 -0.42 -20.18
CA TYR A 189 -1.76 -0.81 -19.30
C TYR A 189 -1.85 0.07 -18.04
N ILE A 190 -0.71 0.33 -17.41
CA ILE A 190 -0.63 1.22 -16.24
C ILE A 190 -1.22 2.59 -16.55
N LYS A 191 -0.81 3.22 -17.66
CA LYS A 191 -1.35 4.51 -18.10
C LYS A 191 -2.85 4.45 -18.38
N ARG A 192 -3.34 3.38 -19.01
CA ARG A 192 -4.77 3.17 -19.24
C ARG A 192 -5.54 3.08 -17.93
N ASP A 193 -5.04 2.35 -16.94
CA ASP A 193 -5.65 2.24 -15.62
C ASP A 193 -5.83 3.62 -14.98
N PHE A 194 -4.77 4.45 -14.99
CA PHE A 194 -4.83 5.80 -14.44
C PHE A 194 -5.86 6.69 -15.15
N GLU A 195 -5.91 6.65 -16.50
CA GLU A 195 -6.89 7.40 -17.28
C GLU A 195 -8.33 6.94 -16.97
N LEU A 196 -8.55 5.62 -16.83
CA LEU A 196 -9.87 5.10 -16.47
C LEU A 196 -10.27 5.48 -15.04
N MET A 197 -9.35 5.39 -14.09
CA MET A 197 -9.60 5.83 -12.71
C MET A 197 -9.95 7.32 -12.65
N LYS A 198 -9.24 8.19 -13.36
CA LYS A 198 -9.59 9.62 -13.48
C LYS A 198 -10.96 9.82 -14.11
N TRP A 199 -11.25 9.08 -15.18
CA TRP A 199 -12.52 9.21 -15.90
C TRP A 199 -13.73 8.89 -15.01
N ILE A 200 -13.63 7.91 -14.12
CA ILE A 200 -14.69 7.56 -13.16
C ILE A 200 -14.64 8.37 -11.86
N GLY A 201 -13.74 9.36 -11.74
CA GLY A 201 -13.64 10.27 -10.60
C GLY A 201 -12.88 9.73 -9.38
N ALA A 202 -12.08 8.68 -9.54
CA ALA A 202 -11.21 8.18 -8.48
C ALA A 202 -10.02 9.12 -8.24
N ASN A 203 -9.59 9.23 -6.97
CA ASN A 203 -8.42 9.97 -6.56
C ASN A 203 -7.41 9.12 -5.77
N SER A 204 -7.71 7.84 -5.56
CA SER A 204 -6.89 6.96 -4.72
C SER A 204 -6.92 5.52 -5.18
N PHE A 205 -5.88 4.77 -4.79
CA PHE A 205 -5.86 3.31 -4.86
C PHE A 205 -4.98 2.71 -3.77
N ARG A 206 -5.20 1.41 -3.48
CA ARG A 206 -4.35 0.61 -2.62
C ARG A 206 -3.55 -0.36 -3.50
N THR A 207 -2.25 -0.50 -3.22
CA THR A 207 -1.39 -1.45 -3.91
C THR A 207 -1.59 -2.87 -3.39
N SER A 208 -2.81 -3.39 -3.57
CA SER A 208 -3.18 -4.72 -3.08
C SER A 208 -2.45 -5.81 -3.84
N HIS A 209 -1.84 -6.76 -3.23
CA HIS A 209 -1.48 -6.96 -1.83
C HIS A 209 0.05 -7.01 -1.74
N TYR A 210 0.75 -6.07 -2.37
CA TYR A 210 2.22 -6.01 -2.49
C TYR A 210 2.68 -4.67 -3.05
N PRO A 211 3.91 -4.22 -2.80
CA PRO A 211 4.45 -3.03 -3.43
C PRO A 211 4.50 -3.18 -4.96
N TYR A 212 4.01 -2.17 -5.68
CA TYR A 212 3.99 -2.15 -7.14
C TYR A 212 5.34 -1.70 -7.73
N SER A 213 5.43 -1.63 -9.07
CA SER A 213 6.62 -1.11 -9.72
C SER A 213 6.81 0.37 -9.38
N GLU A 214 8.07 0.81 -9.26
CA GLU A 214 8.43 2.20 -8.94
C GLU A 214 7.81 3.20 -9.94
N GLU A 215 7.71 2.82 -11.20
CA GLU A 215 7.11 3.63 -12.26
C GLU A 215 5.62 3.94 -12.01
N ILE A 216 4.91 3.09 -11.25
CA ILE A 216 3.51 3.36 -10.86
C ILE A 216 3.46 4.50 -9.84
N TYR A 217 4.36 4.52 -8.87
CA TYR A 217 4.42 5.61 -7.88
C TYR A 217 4.87 6.92 -8.54
N GLN A 218 5.85 6.87 -9.44
CA GLN A 218 6.25 8.05 -10.23
C GLN A 218 5.08 8.61 -11.05
N LEU A 219 4.27 7.74 -11.66
CA LEU A 219 3.07 8.18 -12.37
C LEU A 219 2.01 8.72 -11.41
N ALA A 220 1.81 8.09 -10.26
CA ALA A 220 0.88 8.55 -9.23
C ALA A 220 1.29 9.92 -8.64
N ASP A 221 2.59 10.16 -8.46
CA ASP A 221 3.12 11.48 -8.08
C ASP A 221 2.74 12.56 -9.08
N ARG A 222 2.90 12.29 -10.38
CA ARG A 222 2.60 13.23 -11.48
C ARG A 222 1.10 13.47 -11.68
N GLU A 223 0.29 12.43 -11.49
CA GLU A 223 -1.15 12.47 -11.70
C GLU A 223 -1.94 12.90 -10.45
N GLY A 224 -1.26 12.95 -9.28
CA GLY A 224 -1.87 13.37 -8.03
C GLY A 224 -2.74 12.29 -7.37
N PHE A 225 -2.48 11.01 -7.59
CA PHE A 225 -3.21 9.94 -6.90
C PHE A 225 -2.72 9.72 -5.48
N LEU A 226 -3.65 9.53 -4.55
CA LEU A 226 -3.36 9.11 -3.19
C LEU A 226 -3.14 7.59 -3.16
N VAL A 227 -1.99 7.15 -2.71
CA VAL A 227 -1.63 5.74 -2.66
C VAL A 227 -1.55 5.27 -1.20
N ILE A 228 -2.26 4.18 -0.91
CA ILE A 228 -2.03 3.38 0.29
C ILE A 228 -1.09 2.26 -0.13
N ASP A 229 0.16 2.34 0.29
CA ASP A 229 1.19 1.39 -0.09
C ASP A 229 1.20 0.19 0.84
N GLU A 230 1.08 -1.03 0.26
CA GLU A 230 0.83 -2.24 1.03
C GLU A 230 1.96 -3.26 0.92
N LEU A 231 2.31 -3.82 2.07
CA LEU A 231 3.23 -4.95 2.17
C LEU A 231 2.58 -6.26 1.70
N PRO A 232 3.37 -7.23 1.19
CA PRO A 232 2.83 -8.53 0.76
C PRO A 232 2.49 -9.45 1.95
N ALA A 233 2.04 -8.86 3.06
CA ALA A 233 1.70 -9.55 4.30
C ALA A 233 0.24 -10.00 4.30
N VAL A 234 -0.10 -10.91 3.38
CA VAL A 234 -1.41 -11.52 3.20
C VAL A 234 -1.33 -13.04 3.42
N GLY A 235 -2.46 -13.65 3.80
CA GLY A 235 -2.52 -15.07 4.14
C GLY A 235 -2.06 -15.38 5.58
N MET A 236 -1.96 -14.38 6.44
CA MET A 236 -1.62 -14.52 7.86
C MET A 236 -2.86 -14.82 8.72
N LEU A 237 -3.62 -15.83 8.29
CA LEU A 237 -4.88 -16.23 8.92
C LEU A 237 -5.00 -17.76 8.94
N ILE A 238 -6.02 -18.26 9.62
CA ILE A 238 -6.43 -19.67 9.50
C ILE A 238 -6.99 -19.83 8.08
N SER A 239 -6.34 -20.66 7.25
CA SER A 239 -6.81 -20.92 5.90
C SER A 239 -8.19 -21.59 5.89
N THR A 240 -8.89 -21.51 4.75
CA THR A 240 -10.19 -22.22 4.56
C THR A 240 -10.07 -23.72 4.87
N ARG A 241 -8.92 -24.34 4.55
CA ARG A 241 -8.64 -25.72 4.87
C ARG A 241 -8.55 -25.94 6.38
N ASN A 242 -7.86 -25.07 7.10
CA ASN A 242 -7.77 -25.14 8.56
C ASN A 242 -9.13 -24.91 9.22
N ALA A 243 -10.03 -24.11 8.60
CA ALA A 243 -11.40 -23.95 9.05
C ALA A 243 -12.21 -25.26 8.88
N VAL A 244 -12.00 -25.98 7.78
CA VAL A 244 -12.59 -27.32 7.55
C VAL A 244 -12.02 -28.35 8.54
N ASP A 245 -10.72 -28.34 8.78
CA ASP A 245 -10.05 -29.21 9.75
C ASP A 245 -10.58 -28.94 11.17
N ALA A 246 -10.74 -27.67 11.56
CA ALA A 246 -11.35 -27.27 12.83
C ALA A 246 -12.81 -27.71 12.94
N ALA A 247 -13.60 -27.61 11.87
CA ALA A 247 -14.99 -28.08 11.81
C ALA A 247 -15.08 -29.60 11.95
N SER A 248 -14.04 -30.35 11.53
CA SER A 248 -13.92 -31.80 11.73
C SER A 248 -13.37 -32.21 13.11
N GLY A 249 -13.16 -31.24 14.02
CA GLY A 249 -12.66 -31.46 15.38
C GLY A 249 -11.14 -31.48 15.51
N ALA A 250 -10.40 -31.15 14.45
CA ALA A 250 -8.95 -30.98 14.54
C ALA A 250 -8.58 -29.73 15.36
N LYS A 251 -7.54 -29.83 16.20
CA LYS A 251 -6.99 -28.68 16.89
C LYS A 251 -6.17 -27.86 15.89
N VAL A 252 -6.64 -26.63 15.59
CA VAL A 252 -5.93 -25.69 14.72
C VAL A 252 -5.24 -24.65 15.59
N GLU A 253 -3.94 -24.51 15.42
CA GLU A 253 -3.14 -23.50 16.10
C GLU A 253 -3.34 -22.14 15.40
N PRO A 254 -3.70 -21.06 16.11
CA PRO A 254 -3.78 -19.71 15.54
C PRO A 254 -2.47 -19.31 14.84
N PHE A 255 -2.58 -18.52 13.77
CA PHE A 255 -1.41 -18.20 12.95
C PHE A 255 -0.25 -17.60 13.77
N PHE A 256 -0.57 -16.61 14.60
CA PHE A 256 0.42 -15.90 15.42
C PHE A 256 0.90 -16.68 16.66
N ASP A 257 0.29 -17.81 17.02
CA ASP A 257 0.77 -18.67 18.11
C ASP A 257 2.00 -19.51 17.72
N LYS A 258 2.21 -19.73 16.43
CA LYS A 258 3.33 -20.50 15.90
C LYS A 258 4.66 -19.82 16.23
N GLU A 259 5.58 -20.53 16.87
CA GLU A 259 6.91 -20.02 17.24
C GLU A 259 7.69 -19.51 16.01
N ILE A 260 7.61 -20.22 14.89
CA ILE A 260 8.28 -19.83 13.66
C ILE A 260 7.75 -18.48 13.10
N VAL A 261 6.49 -18.15 13.36
CA VAL A 261 5.91 -16.85 12.97
C VAL A 261 6.49 -15.72 13.82
N GLN A 262 6.65 -15.98 15.12
CA GLN A 262 7.20 -14.99 16.06
C GLN A 262 8.73 -14.81 15.94
N THR A 263 9.42 -15.68 15.20
CA THR A 263 10.88 -15.64 15.02
C THR A 263 11.27 -15.35 13.56
N VAL A 264 10.97 -16.24 12.64
CA VAL A 264 11.43 -16.16 11.25
C VAL A 264 10.54 -15.24 10.41
N THR A 265 9.22 -15.38 10.53
CA THR A 265 8.28 -14.56 9.71
C THR A 265 8.37 -13.09 10.07
N ILE A 266 8.48 -12.77 11.36
CA ILE A 266 8.62 -11.37 11.80
C ILE A 266 9.90 -10.73 11.24
N GLU A 267 11.03 -11.41 11.24
CA GLU A 267 12.28 -10.89 10.68
C GLU A 267 12.15 -10.57 9.18
N ARG A 268 11.52 -11.47 8.42
CA ARG A 268 11.26 -11.27 6.99
C ARG A 268 10.30 -10.12 6.74
N HIS A 269 9.27 -9.99 7.60
CA HIS A 269 8.32 -8.89 7.51
C HIS A 269 9.01 -7.55 7.75
N LEU A 270 9.82 -7.46 8.79
CA LEU A 270 10.59 -6.25 9.10
C LEU A 270 11.58 -5.89 7.98
N ALA A 271 12.23 -6.87 7.36
CA ALA A 271 13.13 -6.65 6.23
C ALA A 271 12.37 -6.10 5.00
N GLN A 272 11.24 -6.69 4.65
CA GLN A 272 10.42 -6.19 3.52
C GLN A 272 9.81 -4.82 3.80
N LEU A 273 9.43 -4.53 5.05
CA LEU A 273 9.00 -3.21 5.47
C LEU A 273 10.09 -2.16 5.27
N GLU A 274 11.33 -2.49 5.64
CA GLU A 274 12.47 -1.60 5.44
C GLU A 274 12.75 -1.37 3.96
N GLU A 275 12.70 -2.41 3.14
CA GLU A 275 12.86 -2.32 1.69
C GLU A 275 11.79 -1.42 1.06
N MET A 276 10.50 -1.63 1.40
CA MET A 276 9.39 -0.83 0.89
C MET A 276 9.51 0.65 1.28
N ILE A 277 9.70 0.95 2.57
CA ILE A 277 9.79 2.34 3.04
C ILE A 277 11.05 3.01 2.46
N THR A 278 12.19 2.32 2.40
CA THR A 278 13.43 2.89 1.83
C THR A 278 13.23 3.29 0.38
N ARG A 279 12.54 2.46 -0.41
CA ARG A 279 12.26 2.77 -1.82
C ARG A 279 11.25 3.92 -1.97
N ASP A 280 10.14 3.87 -1.18
CA ASP A 280 8.95 4.68 -1.47
C ASP A 280 8.80 5.92 -0.56
N LYS A 281 9.74 6.14 0.37
CA LYS A 281 9.67 7.21 1.38
C LYS A 281 9.56 8.63 0.81
N ASN A 282 10.08 8.90 -0.39
CA ASN A 282 10.07 10.23 -1.00
C ASN A 282 8.91 10.46 -1.97
N HIS A 283 8.11 9.44 -2.29
CA HIS A 283 6.94 9.59 -3.16
C HIS A 283 5.84 10.40 -2.47
N ALA A 284 5.41 11.48 -3.12
CA ALA A 284 4.34 12.34 -2.61
C ALA A 284 2.98 11.62 -2.59
N CYS A 285 2.73 10.75 -3.56
CA CYS A 285 1.51 9.97 -3.67
C CYS A 285 1.30 8.99 -2.51
N VAL A 286 2.37 8.46 -1.90
CA VAL A 286 2.26 7.56 -0.74
C VAL A 286 1.85 8.35 0.48
N VAL A 287 0.60 8.19 0.91
CA VAL A 287 -0.01 8.96 2.01
C VAL A 287 -0.32 8.11 3.24
N ALA A 288 -0.28 6.80 3.12
CA ALA A 288 -0.46 5.86 4.23
C ALA A 288 0.25 4.53 3.93
N TRP A 289 0.56 3.80 4.99
CA TRP A 289 1.15 2.47 4.94
C TRP A 289 0.13 1.43 5.39
N SER A 290 -0.11 0.42 4.55
CA SER A 290 -0.86 -0.79 4.87
C SER A 290 0.12 -1.92 5.20
N LEU A 291 0.17 -2.32 6.46
CA LEU A 291 1.23 -3.21 6.94
C LEU A 291 0.87 -4.69 6.84
N LEU A 292 -0.43 -5.03 6.76
CA LEU A 292 -0.96 -6.38 6.56
C LEU A 292 -2.33 -6.32 5.89
N ASN A 293 -2.68 -7.39 5.18
CA ASN A 293 -4.04 -7.59 4.70
C ASN A 293 -4.69 -8.80 5.39
N GLU A 294 -5.86 -8.58 6.00
CA GLU A 294 -6.74 -9.59 6.59
C GLU A 294 -6.09 -10.59 7.56
N PRO A 295 -5.22 -10.15 8.48
CA PRO A 295 -4.57 -11.04 9.42
C PRO A 295 -5.52 -11.53 10.53
N ASP A 296 -5.18 -12.67 11.16
CA ASP A 296 -5.88 -13.17 12.35
C ASP A 296 -5.56 -12.31 13.58
N THR A 297 -6.38 -11.30 13.83
CA THR A 297 -6.24 -10.41 15.00
C THR A 297 -7.17 -10.79 16.17
N VAL A 298 -7.90 -11.90 16.05
CA VAL A 298 -8.90 -12.34 17.04
C VAL A 298 -8.44 -13.59 17.79
N GLY A 299 -7.81 -14.52 17.08
CA GLY A 299 -7.49 -15.86 17.59
C GLY A 299 -6.35 -15.91 18.63
N SER A 300 -5.43 -14.94 18.61
CA SER A 300 -4.20 -14.98 19.43
C SER A 300 -3.86 -13.64 20.06
N ASP A 301 -3.45 -13.65 21.34
CA ASP A 301 -2.90 -12.46 21.99
C ASP A 301 -1.48 -12.12 21.46
N LYS A 302 -0.74 -13.13 20.97
CA LYS A 302 0.58 -12.93 20.37
C LYS A 302 0.54 -12.12 19.07
N ALA A 303 -0.64 -11.94 18.46
CA ALA A 303 -0.83 -11.01 17.35
C ALA A 303 -0.46 -9.58 17.78
N VAL A 304 -0.79 -9.16 19.01
CA VAL A 304 -0.47 -7.81 19.50
C VAL A 304 1.04 -7.57 19.51
N ASP A 305 1.82 -8.48 20.11
CA ASP A 305 3.29 -8.38 20.18
C ASP A 305 3.92 -8.31 18.77
N TYR A 306 3.37 -9.09 17.82
CA TYR A 306 3.81 -9.10 16.42
C TYR A 306 3.55 -7.74 15.76
N PHE A 307 2.32 -7.23 15.88
CA PHE A 307 1.89 -5.96 15.28
C PHE A 307 2.66 -4.79 15.88
N GLU A 308 2.85 -4.74 17.20
CA GLU A 308 3.63 -3.68 17.84
C GLU A 308 5.04 -3.56 17.26
N LYS A 309 5.72 -4.70 17.02
CA LYS A 309 7.06 -4.70 16.40
C LYS A 309 7.03 -4.10 14.98
N VAL A 310 6.06 -4.53 14.14
CA VAL A 310 5.94 -4.06 12.76
C VAL A 310 5.58 -2.57 12.72
N PHE A 311 4.59 -2.15 13.51
CA PHE A 311 4.13 -0.77 13.55
C PHE A 311 5.19 0.19 14.13
N ASN A 312 5.90 -0.22 15.17
CA ASN A 312 6.98 0.59 15.73
C ASN A 312 8.12 0.73 14.73
N ARG A 313 8.51 -0.36 14.05
CA ARG A 313 9.55 -0.28 13.01
C ARG A 313 9.15 0.62 11.85
N CYS A 314 7.90 0.58 11.40
CA CYS A 314 7.37 1.51 10.40
C CYS A 314 7.51 2.97 10.85
N ARG A 315 7.17 3.27 12.11
CA ARG A 315 7.31 4.62 12.68
C ARG A 315 8.77 5.09 12.77
N GLU A 316 9.69 4.18 13.02
CA GLU A 316 11.12 4.50 13.05
C GLU A 316 11.65 4.86 11.65
N LEU A 317 11.28 4.06 10.65
CA LEU A 317 11.76 4.18 9.28
C LEU A 317 11.18 5.38 8.53
N ASP A 318 9.88 5.65 8.70
CA ASP A 318 9.21 6.75 7.98
C ASP A 318 9.41 8.09 8.71
N VAL A 319 10.32 8.91 8.21
CA VAL A 319 10.61 10.23 8.77
C VAL A 319 9.43 11.20 8.66
N GLN A 320 8.57 11.02 7.66
CA GLN A 320 7.36 11.83 7.46
C GLN A 320 6.21 11.44 8.39
N LYS A 321 6.35 10.32 9.13
CA LYS A 321 5.36 9.83 10.11
C LYS A 321 3.95 9.66 9.55
N ARG A 322 3.86 9.19 8.30
CA ARG A 322 2.58 8.92 7.63
C ARG A 322 1.73 7.92 8.42
N PRO A 323 0.40 8.00 8.31
CA PRO A 323 -0.52 7.06 8.97
C PRO A 323 -0.27 5.61 8.58
N ARG A 324 -0.45 4.71 9.55
CA ARG A 324 -0.25 3.26 9.40
C ARG A 324 -1.50 2.52 9.83
N SER A 325 -1.85 1.50 9.09
CA SER A 325 -2.96 0.60 9.42
C SER A 325 -2.72 -0.80 8.83
N PHE A 326 -3.72 -1.63 8.94
CA PHE A 326 -3.86 -2.90 8.22
C PHE A 326 -5.32 -3.08 7.81
N ALA A 327 -5.59 -3.84 6.75
CA ALA A 327 -6.96 -4.13 6.32
C ALA A 327 -7.59 -5.19 7.26
N HIS A 328 -8.68 -4.80 7.96
CA HIS A 328 -9.39 -5.65 8.91
C HIS A 328 -10.34 -6.60 8.17
N ILE A 329 -10.11 -7.90 8.31
CA ILE A 329 -11.06 -8.92 7.86
C ILE A 329 -12.40 -8.81 8.61
N ILE A 330 -13.47 -9.33 8.05
CA ILE A 330 -14.83 -9.30 8.65
C ILE A 330 -14.90 -9.81 10.10
N ALA A 331 -14.05 -10.76 10.50
CA ALA A 331 -13.97 -11.26 11.86
C ALA A 331 -13.38 -10.26 12.85
N SER A 332 -12.61 -9.28 12.36
CA SER A 332 -11.95 -8.24 13.16
C SER A 332 -12.93 -7.09 13.44
N GLN A 333 -13.93 -7.39 14.25
CA GLN A 333 -14.92 -6.43 14.76
C GLN A 333 -14.32 -5.55 15.87
N PRO A 334 -14.86 -4.36 16.16
CA PRO A 334 -14.33 -3.44 17.19
C PRO A 334 -14.09 -4.09 18.55
N GLU A 335 -15.01 -4.94 18.99
CA GLU A 335 -14.95 -5.58 20.31
C GLU A 335 -14.07 -6.84 20.33
N ARG A 336 -13.66 -7.36 19.15
CA ARG A 336 -12.95 -8.64 19.03
C ARG A 336 -11.51 -8.48 18.58
N CYS A 337 -11.24 -7.46 17.75
CA CYS A 337 -9.90 -7.20 17.22
C CYS A 337 -8.96 -6.71 18.33
N LYS A 338 -7.91 -7.46 18.60
CA LYS A 338 -6.93 -7.15 19.64
C LYS A 338 -5.93 -6.07 19.22
N CYS A 339 -5.82 -5.77 17.92
CA CYS A 339 -4.78 -4.91 17.35
C CYS A 339 -5.28 -3.52 16.92
N THR A 340 -6.58 -3.23 17.00
CA THR A 340 -7.19 -1.95 16.57
C THR A 340 -6.54 -0.73 17.22
N HIS A 341 -6.13 -0.85 18.50
CA HIS A 341 -5.55 0.27 19.25
C HIS A 341 -4.19 0.75 18.69
N ILE A 342 -3.46 -0.12 17.96
CA ILE A 342 -2.14 0.15 17.39
C ILE A 342 -2.25 0.99 16.10
N CYS A 343 -3.38 0.91 15.39
CA CYS A 343 -3.60 1.60 14.12
C CYS A 343 -3.78 3.11 14.29
N ASP A 344 -3.26 3.89 13.35
CA ASP A 344 -3.49 5.34 13.32
C ASP A 344 -4.89 5.67 12.74
N PHE A 345 -5.41 4.83 11.84
CA PHE A 345 -6.77 4.85 11.28
C PHE A 345 -7.24 3.42 11.01
N ILE A 346 -8.52 3.22 10.75
CA ILE A 346 -9.13 1.89 10.55
C ILE A 346 -9.33 1.63 9.06
N MET A 347 -8.89 0.49 8.57
CA MET A 347 -9.12 0.00 7.22
C MET A 347 -10.00 -1.24 7.28
N LEU A 348 -11.14 -1.22 6.57
CA LEU A 348 -12.15 -2.28 6.64
C LEU A 348 -12.33 -2.96 5.29
N ASN A 349 -12.27 -4.30 5.29
CA ASN A 349 -12.75 -5.15 4.20
C ASN A 349 -14.11 -5.71 4.61
N ARG A 350 -15.20 -5.26 3.95
CA ARG A 350 -16.57 -5.59 4.33
C ARG A 350 -17.44 -5.90 3.14
N TYR A 351 -18.10 -7.04 3.20
CA TYR A 351 -18.91 -7.58 2.12
C TYR A 351 -20.33 -7.99 2.60
N TYR A 352 -20.94 -7.14 3.45
CA TYR A 352 -22.36 -7.27 3.80
C TYR A 352 -23.22 -7.05 2.57
N GLY A 353 -24.16 -7.94 2.29
CA GLY A 353 -24.93 -7.93 1.05
C GLY A 353 -24.29 -8.74 -0.09
N TRP A 354 -23.07 -9.29 0.13
CA TRP A 354 -22.40 -10.19 -0.81
C TRP A 354 -22.05 -11.53 -0.14
N TYR A 355 -20.96 -11.62 0.62
CA TYR A 355 -20.59 -12.87 1.32
C TYR A 355 -21.46 -13.11 2.56
N LEU A 356 -21.95 -12.05 3.20
CA LEU A 356 -22.85 -12.13 4.33
C LEU A 356 -24.13 -11.37 4.00
N LYS A 357 -25.29 -12.01 4.26
CA LYS A 357 -26.60 -11.42 3.96
C LYS A 357 -26.74 -10.98 2.49
N GLY A 358 -26.30 -11.83 1.57
CA GLY A 358 -26.39 -11.59 0.13
C GLY A 358 -27.76 -11.96 -0.44
N GLY A 359 -27.99 -11.64 -1.72
CA GLY A 359 -29.22 -11.92 -2.42
C GLY A 359 -30.42 -11.16 -1.85
N LEU A 360 -31.43 -11.86 -1.41
CA LEU A 360 -32.67 -11.25 -0.87
C LEU A 360 -32.46 -10.55 0.49
N GLU A 361 -31.37 -10.83 1.19
CA GLU A 361 -31.04 -10.25 2.48
C GLU A 361 -30.14 -8.99 2.38
N MET A 362 -29.91 -8.46 1.19
CA MET A 362 -28.99 -7.33 0.96
C MET A 362 -29.33 -6.10 1.83
N THR A 363 -30.61 -5.79 2.00
CA THR A 363 -31.05 -4.68 2.88
C THR A 363 -30.69 -4.94 4.34
N ASP A 364 -30.79 -6.18 4.83
CA ASP A 364 -30.35 -6.55 6.17
C ASP A 364 -28.81 -6.49 6.28
N GLY A 365 -28.11 -6.69 5.15
CA GLY A 365 -26.69 -6.47 5.03
C GLY A 365 -26.30 -5.00 5.29
N PHE A 366 -27.01 -4.07 4.68
CA PHE A 366 -26.79 -2.64 4.89
C PHE A 366 -27.09 -2.20 6.33
N ALA A 367 -28.14 -2.74 6.94
CA ALA A 367 -28.44 -2.49 8.35
C ALA A 367 -27.32 -3.00 9.27
N ALA A 368 -26.77 -4.18 8.99
CA ALA A 368 -25.66 -4.73 9.76
C ALA A 368 -24.36 -3.92 9.60
N LEU A 369 -24.12 -3.35 8.42
CA LEU A 369 -23.02 -2.44 8.17
C LEU A 369 -23.17 -1.14 8.96
N ASP A 370 -24.38 -0.55 8.96
CA ASP A 370 -24.73 0.66 9.72
C ASP A 370 -24.46 0.45 11.25
N GLU A 371 -24.96 -0.67 11.80
CA GLU A 371 -24.72 -1.07 13.19
C GLU A 371 -23.23 -1.27 13.52
N GLU A 372 -22.45 -1.83 12.60
CA GLU A 372 -21.00 -1.99 12.78
C GLU A 372 -20.29 -0.64 12.78
N LEU A 373 -20.65 0.26 11.88
CA LEU A 373 -20.06 1.61 11.81
C LEU A 373 -20.35 2.44 13.05
N ASP A 374 -21.53 2.32 13.65
CA ASP A 374 -21.85 2.92 14.97
C ASP A 374 -20.85 2.52 16.06
N LYS A 375 -20.29 1.33 15.98
CA LYS A 375 -19.29 0.83 16.93
C LYS A 375 -17.89 1.34 16.59
N TRP A 376 -17.52 1.35 15.31
CA TRP A 376 -16.24 1.90 14.87
C TRP A 376 -16.13 3.41 15.16
N GLU A 377 -17.21 4.17 15.01
CA GLU A 377 -17.24 5.60 15.32
C GLU A 377 -16.87 5.91 16.78
N LYS A 378 -17.23 5.04 17.71
CA LYS A 378 -16.86 5.15 19.14
C LYS A 378 -15.36 5.05 19.40
N THR A 379 -14.58 4.52 18.45
CA THR A 379 -13.11 4.48 18.57
C THR A 379 -12.48 5.85 18.40
N GLY A 380 -13.19 6.81 17.82
CA GLY A 380 -12.69 8.17 17.52
C GLY A 380 -11.64 8.23 16.40
N LYS A 381 -11.40 7.11 15.69
CA LYS A 381 -10.43 7.02 14.60
C LYS A 381 -11.11 7.21 13.24
N PRO A 382 -10.38 7.71 12.22
CA PRO A 382 -10.87 7.70 10.85
C PRO A 382 -11.11 6.27 10.37
N VAL A 383 -12.17 6.05 9.60
CA VAL A 383 -12.52 4.76 8.99
C VAL A 383 -12.43 4.87 7.48
N MET A 384 -11.80 3.90 6.85
CA MET A 384 -11.71 3.76 5.40
C MET A 384 -12.11 2.35 4.99
N PHE A 385 -12.98 2.24 4.01
CA PHE A 385 -13.26 0.95 3.37
C PHE A 385 -12.19 0.67 2.33
N THR A 386 -11.41 -0.38 2.55
CA THR A 386 -10.34 -0.80 1.65
C THR A 386 -10.74 -1.93 0.72
N GLU A 387 -11.86 -2.59 1.04
CA GLU A 387 -12.54 -3.52 0.16
C GLU A 387 -14.03 -3.56 0.47
N TYR A 388 -14.86 -3.36 -0.54
CA TYR A 388 -16.28 -3.66 -0.62
C TYR A 388 -16.65 -3.77 -2.09
N GLY A 389 -17.64 -4.58 -2.42
CA GLY A 389 -18.03 -4.80 -3.81
C GLY A 389 -18.73 -6.14 -3.98
N THR A 390 -19.08 -6.43 -5.21
CA THR A 390 -19.65 -7.71 -5.64
C THR A 390 -18.97 -8.16 -6.93
N ASP A 391 -19.02 -9.46 -7.20
CA ASP A 391 -18.73 -9.94 -8.54
C ASP A 391 -19.96 -9.78 -9.43
N ASN A 392 -19.77 -9.56 -10.73
CA ASN A 392 -20.82 -9.56 -11.71
C ASN A 392 -20.43 -10.32 -12.99
N MET A 393 -21.43 -10.64 -13.78
CA MET A 393 -21.24 -11.17 -15.13
C MET A 393 -21.61 -10.07 -16.13
N GLN A 394 -20.66 -9.66 -16.94
CA GLN A 394 -20.83 -8.62 -17.94
C GLN A 394 -22.07 -8.86 -18.81
N GLY A 395 -22.96 -7.87 -18.90
CA GLY A 395 -24.20 -7.93 -19.67
C GLY A 395 -25.35 -8.68 -18.99
N LEU A 396 -25.14 -9.24 -17.80
CA LEU A 396 -26.23 -9.88 -17.06
C LEU A 396 -27.03 -8.85 -16.29
N THR A 397 -28.30 -8.66 -16.69
CA THR A 397 -29.28 -7.82 -15.99
C THR A 397 -30.53 -8.62 -15.69
N ARG A 398 -31.09 -8.51 -14.50
CA ARG A 398 -32.28 -9.23 -14.04
C ARG A 398 -33.26 -8.34 -13.29
N LEU A 399 -34.56 -8.61 -13.44
CA LEU A 399 -35.62 -7.96 -12.69
C LEU A 399 -36.52 -9.04 -12.04
N PRO A 400 -36.62 -9.13 -10.71
CA PRO A 400 -35.85 -8.37 -9.74
C PRO A 400 -34.34 -8.63 -9.82
N SER A 401 -33.55 -7.75 -9.21
CA SER A 401 -32.10 -7.88 -9.12
C SER A 401 -31.68 -9.18 -8.43
N VAL A 402 -30.64 -9.83 -8.93
CA VAL A 402 -30.09 -11.07 -8.37
C VAL A 402 -28.57 -10.99 -8.32
N MET A 403 -27.96 -11.72 -7.39
CA MET A 403 -26.50 -11.84 -7.31
C MET A 403 -25.89 -12.15 -8.68
N TRP A 404 -24.70 -11.66 -8.95
CA TRP A 404 -23.96 -11.76 -10.21
C TRP A 404 -24.47 -10.86 -11.36
N ALA A 405 -25.58 -10.14 -11.17
CA ALA A 405 -26.08 -9.20 -12.17
C ALA A 405 -25.50 -7.79 -11.97
N GLU A 406 -25.25 -7.06 -13.06
CA GLU A 406 -24.72 -5.68 -13.02
C GLU A 406 -25.62 -4.72 -12.21
N ASN A 407 -26.93 -4.88 -12.30
CA ASN A 407 -27.86 -4.07 -11.49
C ASN A 407 -27.82 -4.44 -10.00
N TYR A 408 -27.44 -5.66 -9.64
CA TYR A 408 -27.22 -6.04 -8.24
C TYR A 408 -26.00 -5.30 -7.66
N GLU A 409 -24.92 -5.22 -8.41
CA GLU A 409 -23.75 -4.45 -8.03
C GLU A 409 -24.08 -2.96 -7.86
N THR A 410 -24.87 -2.39 -8.79
CA THR A 410 -25.31 -1.00 -8.70
C THR A 410 -26.10 -0.75 -7.41
N GLU A 411 -27.11 -1.59 -7.11
CA GLU A 411 -27.91 -1.50 -5.87
C GLU A 411 -27.04 -1.68 -4.62
N TYR A 412 -26.05 -2.58 -4.66
CA TYR A 412 -25.11 -2.80 -3.59
C TYR A 412 -24.25 -1.55 -3.31
N LEU A 413 -23.64 -0.97 -4.35
CA LEU A 413 -22.81 0.25 -4.22
C LEU A 413 -23.63 1.43 -3.72
N GLU A 414 -24.82 1.67 -4.27
CA GLU A 414 -25.73 2.71 -3.80
C GLU A 414 -26.11 2.55 -2.33
N GLY A 415 -26.37 1.32 -1.89
CA GLY A 415 -26.70 1.00 -0.51
C GLY A 415 -25.52 1.27 0.45
N TYR A 416 -24.31 0.89 0.05
CA TYR A 416 -23.09 1.17 0.83
C TYR A 416 -22.84 2.67 0.95
N HIS A 417 -22.93 3.42 -0.16
CA HIS A 417 -22.75 4.87 -0.15
C HIS A 417 -23.79 5.56 0.75
N ALA A 418 -25.04 5.10 0.71
CA ALA A 418 -26.09 5.63 1.59
C ALA A 418 -25.81 5.38 3.08
N VAL A 419 -25.11 4.27 3.42
CA VAL A 419 -24.66 4.01 4.79
C VAL A 419 -23.45 4.89 5.12
N PHE A 420 -22.45 4.98 4.23
CA PHE A 420 -21.25 5.79 4.45
C PHE A 420 -21.58 7.26 4.73
N ASP A 421 -22.55 7.83 3.99
CA ASP A 421 -22.97 9.22 4.14
C ASP A 421 -23.55 9.54 5.52
N LYS A 422 -24.00 8.55 6.30
CA LYS A 422 -24.50 8.74 7.66
C LYS A 422 -23.39 8.86 8.70
N HIS A 423 -22.22 8.27 8.43
CA HIS A 423 -21.13 8.12 9.41
C HIS A 423 -19.98 9.09 9.14
N LEU A 424 -19.84 10.09 9.99
CA LEU A 424 -18.78 11.09 9.86
C LEU A 424 -17.37 10.55 10.03
N CYS A 425 -17.20 9.36 10.60
CA CYS A 425 -15.89 8.71 10.72
C CYS A 425 -15.41 8.13 9.39
N VAL A 426 -16.30 7.84 8.43
CA VAL A 426 -15.92 7.34 7.10
C VAL A 426 -15.25 8.46 6.33
N MET A 427 -14.01 8.26 5.97
CA MET A 427 -13.17 9.21 5.24
C MET A 427 -12.74 8.74 3.87
N GLY A 428 -13.17 7.57 3.45
CA GLY A 428 -12.81 7.04 2.15
C GLY A 428 -13.31 5.62 1.91
N GLU A 429 -13.28 5.28 0.65
CA GLU A 429 -13.81 4.04 0.10
C GLU A 429 -12.99 3.58 -1.10
N GLN A 430 -12.66 2.30 -1.14
CA GLN A 430 -12.00 1.66 -2.27
C GLN A 430 -12.75 0.38 -2.62
N VAL A 431 -13.36 0.38 -3.81
CA VAL A 431 -14.08 -0.78 -4.32
C VAL A 431 -13.11 -1.93 -4.59
N TRP A 432 -13.48 -3.12 -4.23
CA TRP A 432 -12.80 -4.34 -4.63
C TRP A 432 -13.54 -4.95 -5.82
N ASN A 433 -12.99 -4.86 -7.03
CA ASN A 433 -11.73 -4.21 -7.34
C ASN A 433 -11.82 -3.44 -8.66
N PHE A 434 -10.73 -2.75 -9.03
CA PHE A 434 -10.69 -1.92 -10.24
C PHE A 434 -10.84 -2.71 -11.53
N ALA A 435 -10.26 -3.91 -11.62
CA ALA A 435 -10.30 -4.76 -12.80
C ALA A 435 -10.04 -6.21 -12.41
N ASP A 436 -10.57 -7.15 -13.19
CA ASP A 436 -10.35 -8.58 -12.99
C ASP A 436 -8.85 -8.90 -12.91
N PHE A 437 -8.50 -9.85 -12.06
CA PHE A 437 -7.14 -10.36 -11.87
C PHE A 437 -7.13 -11.89 -11.83
N GLN A 438 -5.95 -12.51 -11.93
CA GLN A 438 -5.76 -13.96 -11.89
C GLN A 438 -5.18 -14.43 -10.57
#